data_cad0354f823e326c2452bc2cd89dd7da
#
_entry.id   cad0354f823e326c2452bc2cd89dd7da
#
_cell.length_a   1.000
_cell.length_b   1.000
_cell.length_c   1.000
_cell.angle_alpha   90.00
_cell.angle_beta   90.00
_cell.angle_gamma   90.00
#
_symmetry.space_group_name_H-M   'P 1'
#
loop_
_entity.id
_entity.type
_entity.pdbx_description
1 polymer ?
#
loop_
_entity_poly.entity_id
_entity_poly.type
_entity_poly.pdbx_seq_one_letter_code
_entity_poly.pdbx_strand_id
1 'polypeptide(L)'
;MESLALSYFDYLVIGIIALSGLIAFFRGFIQEILSLVLWITAFAAAMLLNAYLDPYFIDYIDNPEIRRILTIVTVFVGIIFLGGLIIKLLRGLVHWSGMGGLDRLLGVLFGFIRGMLLIVVIYLVLPNDVKQSTFIINSQSSPYLKKYAPMAEKFFKSMIS
;
A
#
# COMPACT_ATOMS: atom_id res chain seq x y z
N MET A 1 -10.65 22.88 29.81
CA MET A 1 -9.79 21.70 29.60
C MET A 1 -10.61 20.72 28.78
N GLU A 2 -10.56 20.84 27.46
CA GLU A 2 -11.17 19.83 26.60
C GLU A 2 -10.45 18.52 26.87
N SER A 3 -11.26 17.52 27.24
CA SER A 3 -10.75 16.18 27.53
C SER A 3 -9.98 15.67 26.31
N LEU A 4 -8.71 15.36 26.47
CA LEU A 4 -7.84 14.63 25.53
C LEU A 4 -8.37 13.19 25.28
N ALA A 5 -9.68 12.98 25.33
CA ALA A 5 -10.29 11.70 25.07
C ALA A 5 -10.14 11.39 23.59
N LEU A 6 -9.26 10.45 23.28
CA LEU A 6 -9.12 9.90 21.92
C LEU A 6 -10.44 9.26 21.50
N SER A 7 -10.89 9.59 20.30
CA SER A 7 -12.03 8.92 19.67
C SER A 7 -11.67 7.49 19.29
N TYR A 8 -12.65 6.61 19.16
CA TYR A 8 -12.43 5.26 18.60
C TYR A 8 -11.77 5.30 17.23
N PHE A 9 -12.00 6.35 16.45
CA PHE A 9 -11.32 6.56 15.18
C PHE A 9 -9.82 6.83 15.36
N ASP A 10 -9.44 7.60 16.39
CA ASP A 10 -8.02 7.85 16.69
C ASP A 10 -7.29 6.56 17.09
N TYR A 11 -7.94 5.68 17.87
CA TYR A 11 -7.39 4.36 18.19
C TYR A 11 -7.19 3.50 16.96
N LEU A 12 -8.14 3.56 16.00
CA LEU A 12 -8.01 2.85 14.72
C LEU A 12 -6.82 3.39 13.92
N VAL A 13 -6.69 4.71 13.81
CA VAL A 13 -5.56 5.38 13.12
C VAL A 13 -4.23 4.98 13.74
N ILE A 14 -4.11 5.10 15.07
CA ILE A 14 -2.90 4.70 15.80
C ILE A 14 -2.62 3.21 15.62
N GLY A 15 -3.64 2.37 15.69
CA GLY A 15 -3.53 0.93 15.48
C GLY A 15 -2.98 0.57 14.10
N ILE A 16 -3.48 1.19 13.03
CA ILE A 16 -3.00 0.95 11.67
C ILE A 16 -1.55 1.41 11.51
N ILE A 17 -1.20 2.59 12.02
CA ILE A 17 0.16 3.13 11.93
C ILE A 17 1.13 2.26 12.74
N ALA A 18 0.77 1.90 13.97
CA ALA A 18 1.58 1.06 14.82
C ALA A 18 1.79 -0.35 14.23
N LEU A 19 0.71 -0.97 13.72
CA LEU A 19 0.78 -2.27 13.07
C LEU A 19 1.66 -2.23 11.81
N SER A 20 1.55 -1.16 11.01
CA SER A 20 2.40 -0.96 9.83
C SER A 20 3.88 -0.84 10.21
N GLY A 21 4.19 -0.06 11.24
CA GLY A 21 5.56 0.06 11.77
C GLY A 21 6.09 -1.25 12.35
N LEU A 22 5.25 -1.99 13.08
CA LEU A 22 5.62 -3.28 13.65
C LEU A 22 5.91 -4.33 12.58
N ILE A 23 5.09 -4.43 11.55
CA ILE A 23 5.33 -5.33 10.42
C ILE A 23 6.64 -4.97 9.73
N ALA A 24 6.90 -3.67 9.51
CA ALA A 24 8.12 -3.19 8.88
C ALA A 24 9.38 -3.43 9.75
N PHE A 25 9.25 -3.40 11.09
CA PHE A 25 10.33 -3.79 12.00
C PHE A 25 10.79 -5.25 11.79
N PHE A 26 9.83 -6.16 11.62
CA PHE A 26 10.15 -7.57 11.37
C PHE A 26 10.65 -7.84 9.95
N ARG A 27 10.19 -7.06 8.97
CA ARG A 27 10.57 -7.20 7.57
C ARG A 27 11.89 -6.53 7.23
N GLY A 28 12.13 -5.34 7.80
CA GLY A 28 13.24 -4.46 7.46
C GLY A 28 12.94 -3.53 6.27
N PHE A 29 13.70 -2.44 6.21
CA PHE A 29 13.55 -1.36 5.23
C PHE A 29 13.78 -1.81 3.78
N ILE A 30 14.84 -2.59 3.56
CA ILE A 30 15.18 -3.08 2.22
C ILE A 30 14.06 -3.97 1.69
N GLN A 31 13.52 -4.86 2.52
CA GLN A 31 12.39 -5.70 2.09
C GLN A 31 11.14 -4.87 1.78
N GLU A 32 10.85 -3.83 2.56
CA GLU A 32 9.68 -2.96 2.32
C GLU A 32 9.82 -2.18 1.01
N ILE A 33 11.00 -1.61 0.74
CA ILE A 33 11.25 -0.90 -0.53
C ILE A 33 11.18 -1.85 -1.71
N LEU A 34 11.88 -2.99 -1.64
CA LEU A 34 11.87 -3.97 -2.72
C LEU A 34 10.47 -4.50 -3.00
N SER A 35 9.66 -4.71 -1.95
CA SER A 35 8.26 -5.09 -2.10
C SER A 35 7.45 -3.99 -2.81
N LEU A 36 7.64 -2.73 -2.45
CA LEU A 36 6.96 -1.60 -3.10
C LEU A 36 7.32 -1.52 -4.59
N VAL A 37 8.61 -1.59 -4.91
CA VAL A 37 9.11 -1.60 -6.29
C VAL A 37 8.52 -2.79 -7.05
N LEU A 38 8.51 -3.97 -6.43
CA LEU A 38 7.92 -5.18 -7.03
C LEU A 38 6.43 -4.98 -7.36
N TRP A 39 5.64 -4.42 -6.46
CA TRP A 39 4.21 -4.16 -6.68
C TRP A 39 3.98 -3.20 -7.84
N ILE A 40 4.73 -2.09 -7.89
CA ILE A 40 4.65 -1.11 -8.98
C ILE A 40 5.04 -1.76 -10.31
N THR A 41 6.14 -2.51 -10.32
CA THR A 41 6.65 -3.18 -11.52
C THR A 41 5.68 -4.27 -11.99
N ALA A 42 5.12 -5.05 -11.06
CA ALA A 42 4.16 -6.11 -11.38
C ALA A 42 2.88 -5.53 -12.01
N PHE A 43 2.39 -4.41 -11.47
CA PHE A 43 1.20 -3.75 -12.00
C PHE A 43 1.47 -3.16 -13.40
N ALA A 44 2.57 -2.44 -13.56
CA ALA A 44 2.97 -1.89 -14.86
C ALA A 44 3.18 -3.00 -15.91
N ALA A 45 3.90 -4.06 -15.56
CA ALA A 45 4.14 -5.18 -16.44
C ALA A 45 2.84 -5.94 -16.79
N ALA A 46 1.94 -6.13 -15.83
CA ALA A 46 0.65 -6.77 -16.08
C ALA A 46 -0.19 -5.97 -17.08
N MET A 47 -0.17 -4.64 -17.01
CA MET A 47 -0.86 -3.78 -17.98
C MET A 47 -0.21 -3.81 -19.35
N LEU A 48 1.13 -3.75 -19.42
CA LEU A 48 1.86 -3.76 -20.70
C LEU A 48 1.77 -5.12 -21.40
N LEU A 49 1.88 -6.21 -20.66
CA LEU A 49 1.87 -7.56 -21.22
C LEU A 49 0.47 -8.08 -21.51
N ASN A 50 -0.58 -7.42 -21.00
CA ASN A 50 -1.95 -7.85 -21.25
C ASN A 50 -2.26 -7.98 -22.75
N ALA A 51 -1.86 -7.00 -23.56
CA ALA A 51 -2.12 -7.02 -25.00
C ALA A 51 -1.43 -8.19 -25.73
N TYR A 52 -0.30 -8.67 -25.21
CA TYR A 52 0.44 -9.79 -25.79
C TYR A 52 -0.07 -11.14 -25.30
N LEU A 53 -0.59 -11.22 -24.09
CA LEU A 53 -1.01 -12.47 -23.47
C LEU A 53 -2.51 -12.75 -23.60
N ASP A 54 -3.34 -11.71 -23.76
CA ASP A 54 -4.79 -11.85 -23.96
C ASP A 54 -5.17 -12.83 -25.08
N PRO A 55 -4.48 -12.85 -26.26
CA PRO A 55 -4.78 -13.79 -27.33
C PRO A 55 -4.66 -15.28 -26.94
N TYR A 56 -3.80 -15.62 -26.00
CA TYR A 56 -3.64 -17.01 -25.55
C TYR A 56 -4.82 -17.52 -24.72
N PHE A 57 -5.66 -16.62 -24.23
CA PHE A 57 -6.85 -16.95 -23.43
C PHE A 57 -8.15 -16.90 -24.23
N ILE A 58 -8.11 -16.58 -25.53
CA ILE A 58 -9.31 -16.46 -26.38
C ILE A 58 -10.06 -17.78 -26.46
N ASP A 59 -9.35 -18.90 -26.60
CA ASP A 59 -9.95 -20.22 -26.74
C ASP A 59 -10.59 -20.73 -25.46
N TYR A 60 -10.30 -20.12 -24.31
CA TYR A 60 -10.79 -20.52 -22.99
C TYR A 60 -11.83 -19.58 -22.41
N ILE A 61 -11.85 -18.31 -22.86
CA ILE A 61 -12.69 -17.27 -22.28
C ILE A 61 -13.27 -16.39 -23.37
N ASP A 62 -14.55 -16.56 -23.66
CA ASP A 62 -15.27 -15.83 -24.71
C ASP A 62 -15.46 -14.35 -24.38
N ASN A 63 -15.71 -14.03 -23.08
CA ASN A 63 -15.97 -12.66 -22.65
C ASN A 63 -14.67 -11.84 -22.60
N PRO A 64 -14.53 -10.78 -23.42
CA PRO A 64 -13.29 -10.00 -23.52
C PRO A 64 -12.93 -9.29 -22.21
N GLU A 65 -13.92 -8.83 -21.43
CA GLU A 65 -13.68 -8.11 -20.16
C GLU A 65 -13.14 -9.07 -19.10
N ILE A 66 -13.75 -10.23 -18.95
CA ILE A 66 -13.33 -11.27 -18.01
C ILE A 66 -11.94 -11.78 -18.40
N ARG A 67 -11.69 -12.01 -19.69
CA ARG A 67 -10.39 -12.44 -20.23
C ARG A 67 -9.30 -11.44 -19.86
N ARG A 68 -9.54 -10.15 -20.14
CA ARG A 68 -8.59 -9.08 -19.80
C ARG A 68 -8.27 -9.03 -18.29
N ILE A 69 -9.27 -9.12 -17.44
CA ILE A 69 -9.08 -9.12 -15.98
C ILE A 69 -8.25 -10.34 -15.55
N LEU A 70 -8.60 -11.53 -16.04
CA LEU A 70 -7.88 -12.76 -15.70
C LEU A 70 -6.44 -12.74 -16.21
N THR A 71 -6.18 -12.22 -17.40
CA THR A 71 -4.82 -12.06 -17.93
C THR A 71 -4.00 -11.13 -17.04
N ILE A 72 -4.53 -9.95 -16.70
CA ILE A 72 -3.85 -9.00 -15.81
C ILE A 72 -3.56 -9.63 -14.44
N VAL A 73 -4.54 -10.28 -13.84
CA VAL A 73 -4.39 -10.93 -12.53
C VAL A 73 -3.35 -12.05 -12.58
N THR A 74 -3.37 -12.89 -13.62
CA THR A 74 -2.42 -13.99 -13.78
C THR A 74 -0.98 -13.49 -13.89
N VAL A 75 -0.75 -12.47 -14.73
CA VAL A 75 0.58 -11.87 -14.90
C VAL A 75 1.04 -11.21 -13.61
N PHE A 76 0.17 -10.43 -12.98
CA PHE A 76 0.44 -9.74 -11.73
C PHE A 76 0.85 -10.72 -10.62
N VAL A 77 0.05 -11.76 -10.39
CA VAL A 77 0.34 -12.79 -9.38
C VAL A 77 1.62 -13.54 -9.70
N GLY A 78 1.87 -13.87 -10.97
CA GLY A 78 3.10 -14.53 -11.40
C GLY A 78 4.34 -13.69 -11.08
N ILE A 79 4.33 -12.39 -11.40
CA ILE A 79 5.44 -11.47 -11.11
C ILE A 79 5.63 -11.28 -9.60
N ILE A 80 4.55 -11.12 -8.83
CA ILE A 80 4.62 -11.00 -7.36
C ILE A 80 5.21 -12.28 -6.75
N PHE A 81 4.83 -13.44 -7.23
CA PHE A 81 5.35 -14.72 -6.73
C PHE A 81 6.85 -14.86 -7.00
N LEU A 82 7.27 -14.69 -8.26
CA LEU A 82 8.70 -14.81 -8.64
C LEU A 82 9.56 -13.72 -7.99
N GLY A 83 9.10 -12.47 -8.01
CA GLY A 83 9.80 -11.35 -7.39
C GLY A 83 9.88 -11.49 -5.87
N GLY A 84 8.84 -12.04 -5.22
CA GLY A 84 8.86 -12.35 -3.80
C GLY A 84 9.93 -13.36 -3.40
N LEU A 85 10.18 -14.36 -4.24
CA LEU A 85 11.30 -15.29 -4.03
C LEU A 85 12.66 -14.59 -4.11
N ILE A 86 12.84 -13.70 -5.09
CA ILE A 86 14.06 -12.90 -5.25
C ILE A 86 14.26 -12.00 -4.02
N ILE A 87 13.23 -11.31 -3.57
CA ILE A 87 13.29 -10.44 -2.36
C ILE A 87 13.69 -11.26 -1.13
N LYS A 88 13.14 -12.47 -0.99
CA LYS A 88 13.49 -13.37 0.13
C LYS A 88 14.98 -13.76 0.11
N LEU A 89 15.55 -14.02 -1.06
CA LEU A 89 16.98 -14.31 -1.22
C LEU A 89 17.84 -13.08 -0.87
N LEU A 90 17.49 -11.91 -1.39
CA LEU A 90 18.20 -10.66 -1.12
C LEU A 90 18.19 -10.30 0.36
N ARG A 91 17.07 -10.52 1.06
CA ARG A 91 16.99 -10.32 2.51
C ARG A 91 18.01 -11.18 3.28
N GLY A 92 18.22 -12.42 2.83
CA GLY A 92 19.25 -13.29 3.43
C GLY A 92 20.63 -12.66 3.40
N LEU A 93 21.01 -12.02 2.29
CA LEU A 93 22.31 -11.34 2.12
C LEU A 93 22.44 -10.13 3.06
N VAL A 94 21.39 -9.34 3.24
CA VAL A 94 21.39 -8.19 4.16
C VAL A 94 21.59 -8.63 5.63
N HIS A 95 20.96 -9.72 6.03
CA HIS A 95 21.15 -10.28 7.37
C HIS A 95 22.61 -10.73 7.62
N TRP A 96 23.27 -11.24 6.58
CA TRP A 96 24.65 -11.68 6.64
C TRP A 96 25.64 -10.52 6.76
N SER A 97 25.29 -9.33 6.25
CA SER A 97 26.16 -8.14 6.30
C SER A 97 26.24 -7.46 7.67
N GLY A 98 25.50 -7.94 8.69
CA GLY A 98 25.46 -7.34 10.01
C GLY A 98 24.64 -6.04 10.11
N MET A 99 24.08 -5.53 9.02
CA MET A 99 23.28 -4.29 8.96
C MET A 99 21.84 -4.43 9.46
N GLY A 100 21.46 -5.59 9.98
CA GLY A 100 20.08 -5.90 10.34
C GLY A 100 19.44 -4.95 11.36
N GLY A 101 20.23 -4.31 12.26
CA GLY A 101 19.72 -3.33 13.24
C GLY A 101 19.28 -2.03 12.59
N LEU A 102 20.11 -1.45 11.72
CA LEU A 102 19.79 -0.23 10.97
C LEU A 102 18.64 -0.45 9.99
N ASP A 103 18.63 -1.59 9.30
CA ASP A 103 17.57 -1.96 8.37
C ASP A 103 16.20 -2.03 9.08
N ARG A 104 16.14 -2.58 10.28
CA ARG A 104 14.91 -2.62 11.08
C ARG A 104 14.46 -1.24 11.53
N LEU A 105 15.38 -0.40 12.01
CA LEU A 105 15.07 0.96 12.45
C LEU A 105 14.50 1.80 11.30
N LEU A 106 15.17 1.78 10.15
CA LEU A 106 14.69 2.44 8.92
C LEU A 106 13.37 1.82 8.45
N GLY A 107 13.20 0.51 8.62
CA GLY A 107 11.94 -0.18 8.35
C GLY A 107 10.77 0.37 9.15
N VAL A 108 10.96 0.60 10.47
CA VAL A 108 9.92 1.20 11.32
C VAL A 108 9.53 2.60 10.83
N LEU A 109 10.51 3.46 10.51
CA LEU A 109 10.25 4.80 9.99
C LEU A 109 9.46 4.73 8.69
N PHE A 110 9.86 3.87 7.77
CA PHE A 110 9.16 3.65 6.51
C PHE A 110 7.75 3.09 6.74
N GLY A 111 7.60 2.15 7.68
CA GLY A 111 6.31 1.58 8.07
C GLY A 111 5.34 2.63 8.62
N PHE A 112 5.81 3.59 9.42
CA PHE A 112 5.00 4.70 9.90
C PHE A 112 4.54 5.60 8.75
N ILE A 113 5.45 5.99 7.84
CA ILE A 113 5.09 6.79 6.66
C ILE A 113 4.06 6.06 5.81
N ARG A 114 4.25 4.76 5.56
CA ARG A 114 3.29 3.93 4.83
C ARG A 114 1.94 3.85 5.56
N GLY A 115 1.94 3.68 6.87
CA GLY A 115 0.73 3.67 7.69
C GLY A 115 -0.05 4.97 7.58
N MET A 116 0.63 6.12 7.63
CA MET A 116 0.00 7.44 7.42
C MET A 116 -0.59 7.57 6.01
N LEU A 117 0.15 7.14 4.98
CA LEU A 117 -0.36 7.15 3.61
C LEU A 117 -1.60 6.28 3.44
N LEU A 118 -1.62 5.08 4.05
CA LEU A 118 -2.78 4.21 4.03
C LEU A 118 -4.01 4.87 4.64
N ILE A 119 -3.87 5.56 5.77
CA ILE A 119 -4.98 6.28 6.41
C ILE A 119 -5.51 7.39 5.49
N VAL A 120 -4.62 8.15 4.85
CA VAL A 120 -5.02 9.20 3.90
C VAL A 120 -5.77 8.60 2.71
N VAL A 121 -5.29 7.50 2.14
CA VAL A 121 -5.95 6.80 1.02
C VAL A 121 -7.31 6.27 1.45
N ILE A 122 -7.40 5.60 2.60
CA ILE A 122 -8.67 5.12 3.16
C ILE A 122 -9.64 6.29 3.32
N TYR A 123 -9.20 7.40 3.91
CA TYR A 123 -10.02 8.59 4.10
C TYR A 123 -10.52 9.17 2.76
N LEU A 124 -9.69 9.19 1.70
CA LEU A 124 -10.08 9.67 0.36
C LEU A 124 -11.20 8.82 -0.25
N VAL A 125 -11.14 7.50 -0.09
CA VAL A 125 -12.10 6.54 -0.64
C VAL A 125 -13.43 6.53 0.13
N LEU A 126 -13.43 6.94 1.40
CA LEU A 126 -14.64 6.94 2.22
C LEU A 126 -15.74 7.84 1.62
N PRO A 127 -17.03 7.41 1.65
CA PRO A 127 -18.15 8.24 1.29
C PRO A 127 -18.25 9.51 2.16
N ASN A 128 -18.82 10.58 1.61
CA ASN A 128 -18.94 11.87 2.31
C ASN A 128 -19.76 11.75 3.61
N ASP A 129 -20.79 10.90 3.63
CA ASP A 129 -21.62 10.66 4.80
C ASP A 129 -20.81 10.06 5.96
N VAL A 130 -19.89 9.15 5.65
CA VAL A 130 -18.99 8.57 6.64
C VAL A 130 -17.96 9.59 7.13
N LYS A 131 -17.41 10.42 6.23
CA LYS A 131 -16.48 11.52 6.59
C LYS A 131 -17.11 12.55 7.53
N GLN A 132 -18.42 12.75 7.42
CA GLN A 132 -19.19 13.68 8.24
C GLN A 132 -19.78 13.05 9.51
N SER A 133 -19.56 11.76 9.73
CA SER A 133 -20.03 11.09 10.95
C SER A 133 -19.34 11.67 12.20
N THR A 134 -20.07 11.72 13.31
CA THR A 134 -19.54 12.16 14.61
C THR A 134 -18.32 11.37 15.04
N PHE A 135 -18.23 10.11 14.58
CA PHE A 135 -17.09 9.21 14.81
C PHE A 135 -15.75 9.75 14.24
N ILE A 136 -15.78 10.39 13.06
CA ILE A 136 -14.61 10.98 12.44
C ILE A 136 -14.44 12.44 12.82
N ILE A 137 -15.52 13.23 12.82
CA ILE A 137 -15.44 14.67 13.07
C ILE A 137 -14.87 15.00 14.46
N ASN A 138 -15.25 14.22 15.47
CA ASN A 138 -14.79 14.41 16.85
C ASN A 138 -13.40 13.81 17.13
N SER A 139 -12.73 13.23 16.12
CA SER A 139 -11.40 12.68 16.28
C SER A 139 -10.32 13.77 16.20
N GLN A 140 -9.25 13.59 16.96
CA GLN A 140 -8.06 14.45 16.88
C GLN A 140 -7.32 14.31 15.54
N SER A 141 -7.48 13.18 14.87
CA SER A 141 -6.91 12.90 13.55
C SER A 141 -7.63 13.64 12.41
N SER A 142 -8.92 14.00 12.61
CA SER A 142 -9.78 14.61 11.58
C SER A 142 -9.21 15.89 10.95
N PRO A 143 -8.72 16.90 11.71
CA PRO A 143 -8.18 18.12 11.14
C PRO A 143 -6.95 17.87 10.26
N TYR A 144 -6.11 16.91 10.63
CA TYR A 144 -4.96 16.52 9.82
C TYR A 144 -5.39 15.85 8.52
N LEU A 145 -6.34 14.93 8.57
CA LEU A 145 -6.87 14.27 7.37
C LEU A 145 -7.55 15.25 6.43
N LYS A 146 -8.37 16.18 6.94
CA LYS A 146 -9.00 17.24 6.13
C LYS A 146 -7.97 18.14 5.46
N LYS A 147 -6.83 18.39 6.10
CA LYS A 147 -5.74 19.23 5.55
C LYS A 147 -4.93 18.49 4.48
N TYR A 148 -4.54 17.25 4.73
CA TYR A 148 -3.60 16.51 3.88
C TYR A 148 -4.26 15.69 2.77
N ALA A 149 -5.50 15.22 2.96
CA ALA A 149 -6.20 14.45 1.95
C ALA A 149 -6.38 15.19 0.61
N PRO A 150 -6.78 16.48 0.56
CA PRO A 150 -6.88 17.21 -0.71
C PRO A 150 -5.52 17.40 -1.40
N MET A 151 -4.43 17.50 -0.63
CA MET A 151 -3.07 17.60 -1.19
C MET A 151 -2.66 16.28 -1.85
N ALA A 152 -2.93 15.16 -1.18
CA ALA A 152 -2.70 13.83 -1.74
C ALA A 152 -3.54 13.59 -2.99
N GLU A 153 -4.82 13.98 -3.00
CA GLU A 153 -5.69 13.87 -4.16
C GLU A 153 -5.17 14.65 -5.37
N LYS A 154 -4.73 15.90 -5.15
CA LYS A 154 -4.11 16.71 -6.21
C LYS A 154 -2.85 16.06 -6.76
N PHE A 155 -2.00 15.53 -5.89
CA PHE A 155 -0.79 14.83 -6.28
C PHE A 155 -1.10 13.60 -7.13
N PHE A 156 -2.05 12.76 -6.72
CA PHE A 156 -2.47 11.60 -7.51
C PHE A 156 -3.07 12.00 -8.87
N LYS A 157 -3.91 13.04 -8.91
CA LYS A 157 -4.47 13.53 -10.19
C LYS A 157 -3.40 14.05 -11.13
N SER A 158 -2.37 14.75 -10.62
CA SER A 158 -1.27 15.26 -11.45
C SER A 158 -0.35 14.16 -12.00
N MET A 159 -0.36 12.96 -11.41
CA MET A 159 0.41 11.82 -11.91
C MET A 159 -0.33 11.02 -13.01
N ILE A 160 -1.65 11.20 -13.11
CA ILE A 160 -2.50 10.43 -14.03
C ILE A 160 -2.87 11.28 -15.28
N SER A 161 -2.74 12.59 -15.18
CA SER A 161 -2.96 13.52 -16.30
C SER A 161 -1.68 13.80 -17.06
#